data_a26e534e2f64d28002608f157c32b20c
#
_entry.id   a26e534e2f64d28002608f157c32b20c
#
_cell.length_a   1.000
_cell.length_b   1.000
_cell.length_c   1.000
_cell.angle_alpha   90.00
_cell.angle_beta   90.00
_cell.angle_gamma   90.00
#
_symmetry.space_group_name_H-M   'P 1'
#
loop_
_entity.id
_entity.type
_entity.pdbx_description
1 polymer ?
#
loop_
_entity_poly.entity_id
_entity_poly.type
_entity_poly.pdbx_seq_one_letter_code
_entity_poly.pdbx_strand_id
1 'polypeptide(L)'
;ISCSLVGSEMCIRDRHHIHFASPPYTSLRAKLKVRDLARELVEYTGNCTLFVVPYTKPQEYIRDNAPDVLFTVLMRRSMLRIANQVAKKLELQALITGESIGQVASQTMQSLAVTNEVCELPVMRPLIAFDKQDIVDISLKIGTYETSVLPYEDCCTIFVAKHPVTKPNLNVIKCSERHLDDVIDEMMERAVSTAETIEVC
;
A
#
# COMPACT_ATOMS: atom_id res chain seq x y z
N ILE A 1 -1.26 4.16 -0.59
CA ILE A 1 -0.51 3.35 0.39
C ILE A 1 0.83 3.05 -0.24
N SER A 2 1.89 3.64 0.31
CA SER A 2 3.24 3.16 0.04
C SER A 2 3.54 2.08 1.06
N CYS A 3 3.88 0.89 0.61
CA CYS A 3 4.31 -0.20 1.45
C CYS A 3 5.82 -0.33 1.28
N SER A 4 6.56 -0.36 2.38
CA SER A 4 7.99 -0.64 2.35
C SER A 4 8.22 -2.10 2.73
N LEU A 5 9.14 -2.74 2.04
CA LEU A 5 9.52 -4.13 2.26
C LEU A 5 10.90 -4.16 2.89
N VAL A 6 11.11 -4.97 3.91
CA VAL A 6 12.39 -5.05 4.64
C VAL A 6 13.02 -6.41 4.45
N GLY A 7 14.29 -6.43 4.11
CA GLY A 7 15.11 -7.62 3.93
C GLY A 7 15.58 -8.28 5.23
N SER A 8 16.46 -9.28 5.11
CA SER A 8 16.92 -10.11 6.21
C SER A 8 17.73 -9.37 7.28
N GLU A 9 17.81 -9.93 8.48
CA GLU A 9 18.44 -9.35 9.67
C GLU A 9 19.91 -8.92 9.48
N MET A 10 20.63 -9.55 8.58
CA MET A 10 22.05 -9.23 8.31
C MET A 10 22.23 -8.07 7.33
N CYS A 11 21.18 -7.69 6.57
CA CYS A 11 21.21 -6.61 5.61
C CYS A 11 20.07 -5.63 5.86
N ILE A 12 20.16 -4.83 6.92
CA ILE A 12 19.25 -3.69 7.18
C ILE A 12 19.20 -2.70 5.98
N ARG A 13 20.05 -2.89 4.99
CA ARG A 13 20.21 -2.01 3.82
C ARG A 13 19.31 -2.34 2.64
N ASP A 14 18.81 -3.57 2.52
CA ASP A 14 17.98 -3.96 1.38
C ASP A 14 16.52 -3.59 1.66
N ARG A 15 16.18 -2.32 1.41
CA ARG A 15 14.82 -1.80 1.49
C ARG A 15 14.25 -1.65 0.10
N HIS A 16 13.04 -2.15 -0.04
CA HIS A 16 12.28 -2.03 -1.26
C HIS A 16 10.98 -1.26 -0.97
N HIS A 17 10.57 -0.44 -1.91
CA HIS A 17 9.33 0.30 -1.83
C HIS A 17 8.36 -0.20 -2.89
N ILE A 18 7.07 -0.26 -2.55
CA ILE A 18 6.01 -0.55 -3.50
C ILE A 18 5.09 0.67 -3.63
N HIS A 19 4.87 1.08 -4.87
CA HIS A 19 3.87 2.08 -5.23
C HIS A 19 2.84 1.46 -6.17
N PHE A 20 1.56 1.63 -5.84
CA PHE A 20 0.44 1.20 -6.67
C PHE A 20 0.01 2.34 -7.59
N ALA A 21 0.17 2.17 -8.89
CA ALA A 21 -0.18 3.17 -9.89
C ALA A 21 -1.44 2.76 -10.64
N SER A 22 -2.42 3.67 -10.76
CA SER A 22 -3.70 3.43 -11.43
C SER A 22 -3.95 4.45 -12.56
N PRO A 23 -3.14 4.47 -13.63
CA PRO A 23 -3.45 5.32 -14.79
C PRO A 23 -4.75 4.83 -15.47
N PRO A 24 -5.62 5.73 -16.04
CA PRO A 24 -5.42 7.19 -16.13
C PRO A 24 -5.82 7.97 -14.87
N TYR A 25 -6.28 7.32 -13.81
CA TYR A 25 -6.78 7.96 -12.59
C TYR A 25 -5.67 8.60 -11.76
N THR A 26 -4.46 7.98 -11.73
CA THR A 26 -3.29 8.61 -11.13
C THR A 26 -2.39 9.20 -12.21
N SER A 27 -1.85 10.38 -11.96
CA SER A 27 -0.99 11.08 -12.92
C SER A 27 0.45 10.56 -12.87
N LEU A 28 1.22 10.81 -13.95
CA LEU A 28 2.67 10.59 -13.95
C LEU A 28 3.36 11.38 -12.82
N ARG A 29 2.82 12.54 -12.46
CA ARG A 29 3.36 13.38 -11.37
C ARG A 29 3.23 12.68 -10.00
N ALA A 30 2.17 11.91 -9.77
CA ALA A 30 2.03 11.10 -8.56
C ALA A 30 3.14 10.04 -8.45
N LYS A 31 3.48 9.35 -9.55
CA LYS A 31 4.61 8.42 -9.62
C LYS A 31 5.94 9.13 -9.36
N LEU A 32 6.18 10.29 -9.99
CA LEU A 32 7.39 11.08 -9.79
C LEU A 32 7.54 11.54 -8.34
N LYS A 33 6.45 12.00 -7.70
CA LYS A 33 6.41 12.34 -6.28
C LYS A 33 6.90 11.18 -5.39
N VAL A 34 6.42 9.97 -5.64
CA VAL A 34 6.83 8.80 -4.85
C VAL A 34 8.30 8.45 -5.08
N ARG A 35 8.79 8.56 -6.32
CA ARG A 35 10.22 8.39 -6.63
C ARG A 35 11.07 9.43 -5.91
N ASP A 36 10.64 10.68 -5.89
CA ASP A 36 11.39 11.77 -5.25
C ASP A 36 11.40 11.60 -3.73
N LEU A 37 10.27 11.17 -3.12
CA LEU A 37 10.23 10.77 -1.70
C LEU A 37 11.18 9.60 -1.39
N ALA A 38 11.23 8.58 -2.25
CA ALA A 38 12.17 7.47 -2.09
C ALA A 38 13.62 7.96 -2.15
N ARG A 39 13.93 8.93 -3.03
CA ARG A 39 15.26 9.54 -3.14
C ARG A 39 15.64 10.35 -1.89
N GLU A 40 14.71 11.12 -1.32
CA GLU A 40 14.94 11.85 -0.07
C GLU A 40 15.23 10.89 1.10
N LEU A 41 14.68 9.68 1.07
CA LEU A 41 14.95 8.67 2.10
C LEU A 41 16.30 7.97 1.95
N VAL A 42 16.97 8.06 0.81
CA VAL A 42 18.29 7.39 0.58
C VAL A 42 19.33 7.79 1.62
N GLU A 43 19.33 9.03 2.10
CA GLU A 43 20.24 9.48 3.17
C GLU A 43 20.09 8.65 4.46
N TYR A 44 18.87 8.15 4.74
CA TYR A 44 18.57 7.40 5.97
C TYR A 44 18.60 5.88 5.74
N THR A 45 18.27 5.45 4.54
CA THR A 45 18.03 4.03 4.26
C THR A 45 19.12 3.40 3.39
N GLY A 46 19.96 4.20 2.75
CA GLY A 46 20.81 3.77 1.64
C GLY A 46 19.98 3.58 0.36
N ASN A 47 20.65 3.11 -0.69
CA ASN A 47 20.00 2.84 -1.98
C ASN A 47 18.81 1.88 -1.80
N CYS A 48 17.77 2.09 -2.58
CA CYS A 48 16.57 1.28 -2.53
C CYS A 48 16.00 1.03 -3.93
N THR A 49 15.15 0.03 -4.04
CA THR A 49 14.42 -0.29 -5.26
C THR A 49 12.96 0.09 -5.08
N LEU A 50 12.41 0.85 -6.02
CA LEU A 50 11.00 1.19 -6.08
C LEU A 50 10.28 0.33 -7.14
N PHE A 51 9.34 -0.51 -6.69
CA PHE A 51 8.43 -1.26 -7.55
C PHE A 51 7.18 -0.43 -7.81
N VAL A 52 6.91 -0.12 -9.07
CA VAL A 52 5.68 0.55 -9.50
C VAL A 52 4.74 -0.50 -10.07
N VAL A 53 3.74 -0.87 -9.30
CA VAL A 53 2.78 -1.94 -9.63
C VAL A 53 1.58 -1.34 -10.36
N PRO A 54 1.26 -1.77 -11.60
CA PRO A 54 0.06 -1.33 -12.31
C PRO A 54 -1.18 -1.92 -11.63
N TYR A 55 -2.00 -1.06 -11.04
CA TYR A 55 -3.11 -1.49 -10.19
C TYR A 55 -4.51 -1.13 -10.73
N THR A 56 -4.61 -0.46 -11.87
CA THR A 56 -5.88 -0.01 -12.46
C THR A 56 -6.89 -1.15 -12.61
N LYS A 57 -6.48 -2.25 -13.26
CA LYS A 57 -7.39 -3.37 -13.55
C LYS A 57 -7.91 -4.08 -12.29
N PRO A 58 -7.08 -4.47 -11.32
CA PRO A 58 -7.58 -5.00 -10.05
C PRO A 58 -8.54 -4.04 -9.34
N GLN A 59 -8.24 -2.74 -9.36
CA GLN A 59 -9.03 -1.72 -8.70
C GLN A 59 -10.41 -1.55 -9.35
N GLU A 60 -10.47 -1.48 -10.67
CA GLU A 60 -11.73 -1.41 -11.44
C GLU A 60 -12.57 -2.68 -11.24
N TYR A 61 -11.95 -3.84 -11.29
CA TYR A 61 -12.63 -5.11 -11.11
C TYR A 61 -13.28 -5.22 -9.73
N ILE A 62 -12.58 -4.83 -8.66
CA ILE A 62 -13.15 -4.79 -7.31
C ILE A 62 -14.31 -3.80 -7.24
N ARG A 63 -14.18 -2.60 -7.83
CA ARG A 63 -15.24 -1.59 -7.86
C ARG A 63 -16.51 -2.12 -8.54
N ASP A 64 -16.35 -2.82 -9.65
CA ASP A 64 -17.48 -3.22 -10.49
C ASP A 64 -18.18 -4.51 -9.99
N ASN A 65 -17.49 -5.33 -9.18
CA ASN A 65 -17.96 -6.65 -8.77
C ASN A 65 -18.13 -6.83 -7.25
N ALA A 66 -17.79 -5.83 -6.45
CA ALA A 66 -17.95 -5.90 -4.98
C ALA A 66 -18.90 -4.81 -4.46
N PRO A 67 -19.51 -5.01 -3.28
CA PRO A 67 -20.29 -3.96 -2.64
C PRO A 67 -19.46 -2.71 -2.37
N ASP A 68 -19.96 -1.52 -2.75
CA ASP A 68 -19.27 -0.24 -2.63
C ASP A 68 -18.72 0.02 -1.21
N VAL A 69 -19.52 -0.29 -0.18
CA VAL A 69 -19.14 -0.12 1.23
C VAL A 69 -17.91 -0.95 1.64
N LEU A 70 -17.61 -2.06 0.94
CA LEU A 70 -16.49 -2.95 1.20
C LEU A 70 -15.26 -2.64 0.31
N PHE A 71 -15.43 -1.81 -0.70
CA PHE A 71 -14.40 -1.51 -1.71
C PHE A 71 -13.03 -1.22 -1.09
N THR A 72 -12.96 -0.27 -0.16
CA THR A 72 -11.68 0.14 0.45
C THR A 72 -10.97 -1.00 1.19
N VAL A 73 -11.71 -1.85 1.89
CA VAL A 73 -11.14 -3.00 2.62
C VAL A 73 -10.65 -4.05 1.64
N LEU A 74 -11.42 -4.40 0.62
CA LEU A 74 -11.05 -5.39 -0.40
C LEU A 74 -9.85 -4.91 -1.22
N MET A 75 -9.85 -3.64 -1.62
CA MET A 75 -8.71 -3.02 -2.30
C MET A 75 -7.42 -3.12 -1.46
N ARG A 76 -7.47 -2.79 -0.17
CA ARG A 76 -6.31 -2.87 0.72
C ARG A 76 -5.83 -4.29 0.92
N ARG A 77 -6.74 -5.26 1.01
CA ARG A 77 -6.40 -6.69 1.09
C ARG A 77 -5.66 -7.15 -0.17
N SER A 78 -6.15 -6.78 -1.36
CA SER A 78 -5.47 -7.13 -2.62
C SER A 78 -4.09 -6.46 -2.74
N MET A 79 -3.94 -5.21 -2.31
CA MET A 79 -2.63 -4.54 -2.25
C MET A 79 -1.65 -5.26 -1.31
N LEU A 80 -2.11 -5.69 -0.14
CA LEU A 80 -1.28 -6.45 0.80
C LEU A 80 -0.93 -7.84 0.28
N ARG A 81 -1.84 -8.53 -0.44
CA ARG A 81 -1.51 -9.79 -1.14
C ARG A 81 -0.41 -9.59 -2.18
N ILE A 82 -0.50 -8.54 -3.00
CA ILE A 82 0.54 -8.17 -3.97
C ILE A 82 1.86 -7.89 -3.25
N ALA A 83 1.85 -7.07 -2.20
CA ALA A 83 3.05 -6.75 -1.43
C ALA A 83 3.69 -8.01 -0.81
N ASN A 84 2.87 -8.92 -0.28
CA ASN A 84 3.32 -10.18 0.28
C ASN A 84 3.94 -11.10 -0.81
N GLN A 85 3.38 -11.15 -2.01
CA GLN A 85 3.93 -11.90 -3.15
C GLN A 85 5.28 -11.32 -3.59
N VAL A 86 5.40 -10.00 -3.71
CA VAL A 86 6.67 -9.34 -4.05
C VAL A 86 7.72 -9.61 -2.97
N ALA A 87 7.35 -9.45 -1.71
CA ALA A 87 8.25 -9.70 -0.58
C ALA A 87 8.77 -11.15 -0.57
N LYS A 88 7.91 -12.13 -0.81
CA LYS A 88 8.31 -13.55 -0.91
C LYS A 88 9.28 -13.81 -2.08
N LYS A 89 9.02 -13.22 -3.25
CA LYS A 89 9.91 -13.36 -4.42
C LYS A 89 11.30 -12.78 -4.17
N LEU A 90 11.39 -11.78 -3.30
CA LEU A 90 12.63 -11.10 -2.92
C LEU A 90 13.23 -11.66 -1.61
N GLU A 91 12.65 -12.72 -1.05
CA GLU A 91 13.06 -13.34 0.22
C GLU A 91 13.07 -12.37 1.41
N LEU A 92 12.16 -11.37 1.40
CA LEU A 92 12.02 -10.38 2.46
C LEU A 92 11.20 -10.95 3.62
N GLN A 93 11.43 -10.42 4.83
CA GLN A 93 10.89 -11.01 6.07
C GLN A 93 9.71 -10.26 6.67
N ALA A 94 9.45 -9.03 6.24
CA ALA A 94 8.37 -8.21 6.77
C ALA A 94 7.85 -7.19 5.75
N LEU A 95 6.61 -6.73 5.97
CA LEU A 95 6.01 -5.59 5.32
C LEU A 95 6.01 -4.40 6.29
N ILE A 96 6.19 -3.19 5.77
CA ILE A 96 6.03 -1.96 6.56
C ILE A 96 4.96 -1.10 5.92
N THR A 97 4.01 -0.62 6.72
CA THR A 97 2.97 0.32 6.27
C THR A 97 2.95 1.58 7.14
N GLY A 98 2.62 2.73 6.53
CA GLY A 98 2.49 4.00 7.22
C GLY A 98 1.09 4.24 7.82
N GLU A 99 0.44 3.20 8.32
CA GLU A 99 -0.89 3.29 8.92
C GLU A 99 -0.83 3.87 10.33
N SER A 100 -1.81 4.75 10.67
CA SER A 100 -2.05 5.25 12.02
C SER A 100 -3.52 5.08 12.38
N ILE A 101 -3.80 4.70 13.65
CA ILE A 101 -5.17 4.43 14.11
C ILE A 101 -6.00 5.71 14.08
N GLY A 102 -7.23 5.60 13.53
CA GLY A 102 -8.23 6.67 13.61
C GLY A 102 -8.06 7.82 12.62
N GLN A 103 -7.03 7.81 11.77
CA GLN A 103 -6.82 8.86 10.78
C GLN A 103 -7.88 8.84 9.66
N VAL A 104 -8.29 7.66 9.22
CA VAL A 104 -9.34 7.46 8.21
C VAL A 104 -10.18 6.22 8.54
N ALA A 105 -11.36 6.11 7.93
CA ALA A 105 -12.31 5.01 8.17
C ALA A 105 -11.72 3.60 7.99
N SER A 106 -10.73 3.45 7.14
CA SER A 106 -10.03 2.18 6.88
C SER A 106 -8.90 1.87 7.87
N GLN A 107 -8.63 2.74 8.82
CA GLN A 107 -7.56 2.59 9.83
C GLN A 107 -8.14 2.39 11.25
N THR A 108 -9.26 1.70 11.36
CA THR A 108 -9.76 1.19 12.64
C THR A 108 -9.09 -0.12 12.99
N MET A 109 -9.08 -0.50 14.28
CA MET A 109 -8.50 -1.78 14.72
C MET A 109 -9.11 -2.98 13.98
N GLN A 110 -10.43 -2.94 13.76
CA GLN A 110 -11.14 -4.00 13.03
C GLN A 110 -10.71 -4.04 11.55
N SER A 111 -10.60 -2.89 10.91
CA SER A 111 -10.12 -2.81 9.52
C SER A 111 -8.68 -3.31 9.39
N LEU A 112 -7.80 -2.93 10.31
CA LEU A 112 -6.42 -3.39 10.33
C LEU A 112 -6.32 -4.91 10.56
N ALA A 113 -7.11 -5.48 11.48
CA ALA A 113 -7.15 -6.91 11.70
C ALA A 113 -7.59 -7.68 10.45
N VAL A 114 -8.66 -7.22 9.80
CA VAL A 114 -9.20 -7.84 8.57
C VAL A 114 -8.23 -7.70 7.40
N THR A 115 -7.56 -6.56 7.24
CA THR A 115 -6.57 -6.40 6.15
C THR A 115 -5.29 -7.18 6.42
N ASN A 116 -4.87 -7.32 7.66
CA ASN A 116 -3.67 -8.06 8.03
C ASN A 116 -3.81 -9.58 7.80
N GLU A 117 -5.01 -10.10 7.82
CA GLU A 117 -5.27 -11.55 7.75
C GLU A 117 -4.77 -12.19 6.44
N VAL A 118 -4.63 -11.43 5.35
CA VAL A 118 -4.09 -11.92 4.07
C VAL A 118 -2.56 -11.95 4.02
N CYS A 119 -1.87 -11.42 5.02
CA CYS A 119 -0.42 -11.37 5.05
C CYS A 119 0.14 -12.60 5.76
N GLU A 120 1.05 -13.30 5.11
CA GLU A 120 1.83 -14.39 5.71
C GLU A 120 3.04 -13.84 6.47
N LEU A 121 3.60 -12.72 5.98
CA LEU A 121 4.69 -12.01 6.63
C LEU A 121 4.16 -11.02 7.68
N PRO A 122 4.93 -10.77 8.74
CA PRO A 122 4.58 -9.76 9.72
C PRO A 122 4.46 -8.37 9.07
N VAL A 123 3.43 -7.62 9.47
CA VAL A 123 3.21 -6.23 9.02
C VAL A 123 3.57 -5.27 10.13
N MET A 124 4.67 -4.55 9.95
CA MET A 124 5.16 -3.55 10.88
C MET A 124 4.49 -2.20 10.60
N ARG A 125 4.03 -1.54 11.66
CA ARG A 125 3.32 -0.25 11.59
C ARG A 125 3.97 0.75 12.55
N PRO A 126 5.13 1.32 12.20
CA PRO A 126 5.89 2.18 13.10
C PRO A 126 5.14 3.44 13.53
N LEU A 127 4.16 3.90 12.75
CA LEU A 127 3.38 5.11 13.02
C LEU A 127 2.01 4.83 13.65
N ILE A 128 1.74 3.60 14.08
CA ILE A 128 0.37 3.15 14.44
C ILE A 128 -0.27 3.97 15.58
N ALA A 129 0.52 4.46 16.51
CA ALA A 129 0.08 5.22 17.68
C ALA A 129 0.38 6.73 17.60
N PHE A 130 1.00 7.19 16.52
CA PHE A 130 1.28 8.61 16.32
C PHE A 130 0.04 9.36 15.84
N ASP A 131 -0.14 10.57 16.32
CA ASP A 131 -1.15 11.47 15.78
C ASP A 131 -0.65 12.16 14.49
N LYS A 132 -1.53 12.96 13.89
CA LYS A 132 -1.18 13.62 12.62
C LYS A 132 -0.05 14.63 12.78
N GLN A 133 0.02 15.33 13.93
CA GLN A 133 1.05 16.33 14.17
C GLN A 133 2.41 15.66 14.36
N ASP A 134 2.48 14.58 15.12
CA ASP A 134 3.71 13.79 15.30
C ASP A 134 4.28 13.33 13.96
N ILE A 135 3.41 12.85 13.06
CA ILE A 135 3.83 12.39 11.72
C ILE A 135 4.33 13.56 10.87
N VAL A 136 3.69 14.73 10.95
CA VAL A 136 4.13 15.94 10.28
C VAL A 136 5.50 16.37 10.79
N ASP A 137 5.70 16.39 12.11
CA ASP A 137 6.96 16.80 12.75
C ASP A 137 8.11 15.85 12.35
N ILE A 138 7.85 14.54 12.26
CA ILE A 138 8.82 13.58 11.76
C ILE A 138 9.14 13.87 10.30
N SER A 139 8.14 14.11 9.45
CA SER A 139 8.34 14.37 8.02
C SER A 139 9.13 15.65 7.76
N LEU A 140 8.92 16.70 8.56
CA LEU A 140 9.71 17.92 8.54
C LEU A 140 11.17 17.64 8.94
N LYS A 141 11.36 16.87 10.00
CA LYS A 141 12.70 16.52 10.51
C LYS A 141 13.53 15.74 9.51
N ILE A 142 12.91 14.86 8.73
CA ILE A 142 13.60 14.05 7.71
C ILE A 142 13.55 14.67 6.30
N GLY A 143 13.02 15.89 6.16
CA GLY A 143 13.04 16.66 4.91
C GLY A 143 12.01 16.22 3.85
N THR A 144 11.09 15.28 4.17
CA THR A 144 10.13 14.74 3.20
C THR A 144 8.79 15.47 3.14
N TYR A 145 8.57 16.45 4.03
CA TYR A 145 7.27 17.12 4.16
C TYR A 145 6.86 17.84 2.88
N GLU A 146 7.72 18.70 2.33
CA GLU A 146 7.40 19.53 1.17
C GLU A 146 7.00 18.68 -0.06
N THR A 147 7.71 17.57 -0.28
CA THR A 147 7.37 16.63 -1.35
C THR A 147 6.08 15.88 -1.03
N SER A 148 5.85 15.49 0.23
CA SER A 148 4.69 14.70 0.63
C SER A 148 3.36 15.46 0.48
N VAL A 149 3.35 16.79 0.66
CA VAL A 149 2.14 17.62 0.56
C VAL A 149 1.79 18.06 -0.87
N LEU A 150 2.61 17.70 -1.87
CA LEU A 150 2.29 18.00 -3.26
C LEU A 150 0.91 17.40 -3.66
N PRO A 151 0.06 18.16 -4.37
CA PRO A 151 -1.35 17.84 -4.61
C PRO A 151 -1.54 16.79 -5.72
N TYR A 152 -0.86 15.66 -5.62
CA TYR A 152 -1.00 14.55 -6.56
C TYR A 152 -1.72 13.39 -5.89
N GLU A 153 -2.74 12.87 -6.58
CA GLU A 153 -3.67 11.89 -6.03
C GLU A 153 -3.05 10.49 -5.93
N ASP A 154 -3.34 9.83 -4.82
CA ASP A 154 -3.02 8.40 -4.62
C ASP A 154 -4.14 7.51 -5.17
N CYS A 155 -3.80 6.29 -5.59
CA CYS A 155 -4.78 5.33 -6.11
C CYS A 155 -5.91 5.00 -5.11
N CYS A 156 -5.65 5.10 -3.80
CA CYS A 156 -6.63 4.80 -2.75
C CYS A 156 -7.72 5.88 -2.58
N THR A 157 -7.59 7.06 -3.19
CA THR A 157 -8.56 8.15 -3.09
C THR A 157 -9.52 8.22 -4.27
N ILE A 158 -9.30 7.44 -5.32
CA ILE A 158 -10.02 7.55 -6.59
C ILE A 158 -11.47 7.06 -6.48
N PHE A 159 -11.69 5.91 -5.86
CA PHE A 159 -13.00 5.26 -5.73
C PHE A 159 -13.38 5.10 -4.26
N VAL A 160 -13.54 6.21 -3.56
CA VAL A 160 -13.92 6.16 -2.13
C VAL A 160 -15.44 5.98 -2.01
N ALA A 161 -15.85 4.96 -1.27
CA ALA A 161 -17.25 4.78 -0.91
C ALA A 161 -17.78 5.98 -0.13
N LYS A 162 -19.04 6.39 -0.37
CA LYS A 162 -19.69 7.46 0.40
C LYS A 162 -19.76 7.12 1.90
N HIS A 163 -19.94 5.85 2.22
CA HIS A 163 -20.05 5.32 3.58
C HIS A 163 -19.20 4.06 3.73
N PRO A 164 -17.86 4.20 3.83
CA PRO A 164 -16.98 3.05 3.97
C PRO A 164 -17.23 2.34 5.31
N VAL A 165 -17.16 1.01 5.31
CA VAL A 165 -17.31 0.22 6.53
C VAL A 165 -16.14 0.50 7.48
N THR A 166 -16.45 0.87 8.73
CA THR A 166 -15.44 1.12 9.78
C THR A 166 -15.23 -0.09 10.70
N LYS A 167 -16.18 -1.02 10.72
CA LYS A 167 -16.13 -2.28 11.51
C LYS A 167 -16.40 -3.46 10.59
N PRO A 168 -15.47 -3.79 9.66
CA PRO A 168 -15.68 -4.90 8.75
C PRO A 168 -15.70 -6.23 9.50
N ASN A 169 -16.60 -7.13 9.07
CA ASN A 169 -16.64 -8.51 9.54
C ASN A 169 -15.83 -9.39 8.58
N LEU A 170 -14.87 -10.14 9.10
CA LEU A 170 -13.97 -10.96 8.29
C LEU A 170 -14.70 -11.99 7.42
N ASN A 171 -15.78 -12.62 7.96
CA ASN A 171 -16.55 -13.61 7.21
C ASN A 171 -17.29 -12.98 6.02
N VAL A 172 -17.82 -11.77 6.20
CA VAL A 172 -18.48 -11.01 5.11
C VAL A 172 -17.46 -10.65 4.04
N ILE A 173 -16.27 -10.18 4.44
CA ILE A 173 -15.19 -9.85 3.51
C ILE A 173 -14.75 -11.10 2.72
N LYS A 174 -14.49 -12.23 3.40
CA LYS A 174 -14.12 -13.49 2.74
C LYS A 174 -15.22 -14.01 1.80
N CYS A 175 -16.48 -13.83 2.16
CA CYS A 175 -17.58 -14.18 1.27
C CYS A 175 -17.59 -13.32 0.00
N SER A 176 -17.38 -12.02 0.13
CA SER A 176 -17.28 -11.12 -1.01
C SER A 176 -16.05 -11.40 -1.87
N GLU A 177 -14.91 -11.76 -1.27
CA GLU A 177 -13.69 -12.14 -2.00
C GLU A 177 -13.89 -13.39 -2.86
N ARG A 178 -14.60 -14.42 -2.36
CA ARG A 178 -14.88 -15.64 -3.14
C ARG A 178 -15.59 -15.40 -4.48
N HIS A 179 -16.31 -14.30 -4.61
CA HIS A 179 -16.92 -13.91 -5.89
C HIS A 179 -15.93 -13.23 -6.86
N LEU A 180 -14.76 -12.86 -6.36
CA LEU A 180 -13.71 -12.19 -7.12
C LEU A 180 -12.52 -13.11 -7.42
N ASP A 181 -12.36 -14.21 -6.64
CA ASP A 181 -11.10 -14.94 -6.42
C ASP A 181 -10.34 -15.30 -7.71
N ASP A 182 -10.92 -16.07 -8.62
CA ASP A 182 -10.16 -16.57 -9.78
C ASP A 182 -9.63 -15.42 -10.67
N VAL A 183 -10.46 -14.43 -10.94
CA VAL A 183 -10.13 -13.33 -11.84
C VAL A 183 -9.22 -12.32 -11.18
N ILE A 184 -9.44 -12.00 -9.90
CA ILE A 184 -8.63 -11.04 -9.17
C ILE A 184 -7.22 -11.58 -8.93
N ASP A 185 -7.07 -12.89 -8.69
CA ASP A 185 -5.78 -13.52 -8.47
C ASP A 185 -4.91 -13.47 -9.73
N GLU A 186 -5.47 -13.80 -10.91
CA GLU A 186 -4.77 -13.63 -12.19
C GLU A 186 -4.35 -12.17 -12.44
N MET A 187 -5.23 -11.21 -12.12
CA MET A 187 -4.92 -9.79 -12.25
C MET A 187 -3.80 -9.35 -11.31
N MET A 188 -3.76 -9.87 -10.09
CA MET A 188 -2.70 -9.57 -9.12
C MET A 188 -1.35 -10.17 -9.55
N GLU A 189 -1.33 -11.41 -10.02
CA GLU A 189 -0.13 -12.05 -10.57
C GLU A 189 0.42 -11.29 -11.76
N ARG A 190 -0.47 -10.86 -12.66
CA ARG A 190 -0.09 -10.02 -13.79
C ARG A 190 0.47 -8.67 -13.34
N ALA A 191 -0.13 -8.03 -12.34
CA ALA A 191 0.35 -6.77 -11.81
C ALA A 191 1.76 -6.90 -11.21
N VAL A 192 2.04 -8.00 -10.50
CA VAL A 192 3.37 -8.30 -9.96
C VAL A 192 4.38 -8.58 -11.08
N SER A 193 3.99 -9.35 -12.11
CA SER A 193 4.91 -9.70 -13.20
C SER A 193 5.24 -8.54 -14.13
N THR A 194 4.36 -7.54 -14.20
CA THR A 194 4.53 -6.34 -15.04
C THR A 194 4.92 -5.10 -14.26
N ALA A 195 5.28 -5.25 -12.98
CA ALA A 195 5.74 -4.14 -12.16
C ALA A 195 7.03 -3.55 -12.73
N GLU A 196 7.07 -2.23 -12.85
CA GLU A 196 8.27 -1.50 -13.24
C GLU A 196 9.22 -1.39 -12.04
N THR A 197 10.49 -1.63 -12.28
CA THR A 197 11.53 -1.55 -11.26
C THR A 197 12.39 -0.31 -11.49
N ILE A 198 12.54 0.54 -10.48
CA ILE A 198 13.31 1.77 -10.52
C ILE A 198 14.34 1.71 -9.40
N GLU A 199 15.63 1.73 -9.76
CA GLU A 199 16.70 1.89 -8.78
C GLU A 199 16.77 3.35 -8.34
N VAL A 200 16.84 3.58 -7.03
CA VAL A 200 16.90 4.90 -6.40
C VAL A 200 18.18 5.00 -5.58
N CYS A 201 19.05 5.91 -6.02
CA CYS A 201 20.36 6.18 -5.46
C CYS A 201 20.46 7.63 -5.00
#